data_0aece67f875e1529a2fbae2483086a69
#
_entry.id   0aece67f875e1529a2fbae2483086a69
#
_cell.length_a   1.000
_cell.length_b   1.000
_cell.length_c   1.000
_cell.angle_alpha   90.00
_cell.angle_beta   90.00
_cell.angle_gamma   90.00
#
_symmetry.space_group_name_H-M   'P 1'
#
loop_
_entity.id
_entity.type
_entity.pdbx_description
1 polymer ?
#
loop_
_entity_poly.entity_id
_entity_poly.type
_entity_poly.pdbx_seq_one_letter_code
_entity_poly.pdbx_strand_id
1 'polypeptide(L)'
;MAVLLLPLAGYGLARTGAVPAGAPIVLALLCGIVGFVLLTELDEERAPFRHSSSHLTAHTLTGERSVDLNRIATVRLLTTFSYSGPHRTLVVRDAHGVRLGITTKRARGKLRRAIEKADANAARGVPRPRVSRAARAYLGLAPGRGLVVHTVLAFLLVTISGSLYVSAALRLGGQ
;
A
#
# COMPACT_ATOMS: atom_id res chain seq x y z
N MET A 1 -6.64 -6.76 -11.18
CA MET A 1 -6.17 -6.85 -12.59
C MET A 1 -7.27 -6.49 -13.59
N ALA A 2 -8.48 -7.06 -13.52
CA ALA A 2 -9.58 -6.77 -14.48
C ALA A 2 -9.93 -5.26 -14.57
N VAL A 3 -9.93 -4.53 -13.47
CA VAL A 3 -10.25 -3.09 -13.42
C VAL A 3 -9.28 -2.23 -14.26
N LEU A 4 -8.02 -2.64 -14.39
CA LEU A 4 -7.02 -1.93 -15.21
C LEU A 4 -7.22 -2.12 -16.72
N LEU A 5 -8.02 -3.10 -17.14
CA LEU A 5 -8.35 -3.36 -18.55
C LEU A 5 -9.63 -2.65 -19.02
N LEU A 6 -10.42 -2.11 -18.08
CA LEU A 6 -11.65 -1.38 -18.39
C LEU A 6 -11.45 -0.18 -19.34
N PRO A 7 -10.39 0.63 -19.23
CA PRO A 7 -10.14 1.71 -20.18
C PRO A 7 -9.88 1.22 -21.61
N LEU A 8 -9.23 0.07 -21.77
CA LEU A 8 -8.97 -0.54 -23.07
C LEU A 8 -10.28 -1.05 -23.71
N ALA A 9 -11.17 -1.65 -22.91
CA ALA A 9 -12.50 -2.04 -23.37
C ALA A 9 -13.32 -0.79 -23.78
N GLY A 10 -13.28 0.29 -22.98
CA GLY A 10 -13.92 1.56 -23.32
C GLY A 10 -13.40 2.17 -24.63
N TYR A 11 -12.08 2.06 -24.88
CA TYR A 11 -11.49 2.48 -26.15
C TYR A 11 -11.99 1.66 -27.34
N GLY A 12 -12.07 0.34 -27.21
CA GLY A 12 -12.64 -0.53 -28.24
C GLY A 12 -14.08 -0.14 -28.58
N LEU A 13 -14.92 0.11 -27.56
CA LEU A 13 -16.30 0.53 -27.73
C LEU A 13 -16.44 1.94 -28.35
N ALA A 14 -15.53 2.86 -28.01
CA ALA A 14 -15.51 4.20 -28.63
C ALA A 14 -15.17 4.13 -30.13
N ARG A 15 -14.25 3.24 -30.54
CA ARG A 15 -13.93 3.03 -31.97
C ARG A 15 -15.09 2.46 -32.80
N THR A 16 -15.98 1.71 -32.18
CA THR A 16 -17.19 1.19 -32.85
C THR A 16 -18.33 2.19 -32.86
N GLY A 17 -18.17 3.38 -32.28
CA GLY A 17 -19.22 4.40 -32.16
C GLY A 17 -20.28 4.07 -31.10
N ALA A 18 -20.12 2.99 -30.33
CA ALA A 18 -21.07 2.58 -29.32
C ALA A 18 -21.09 3.52 -28.08
N VAL A 19 -20.00 4.24 -27.85
CA VAL A 19 -19.86 5.22 -26.76
C VAL A 19 -19.14 6.48 -27.24
N PRO A 20 -19.35 7.64 -26.58
CA PRO A 20 -18.66 8.88 -26.93
C PRO A 20 -17.14 8.74 -26.87
N ALA A 21 -16.41 9.47 -27.72
CA ALA A 21 -14.95 9.43 -27.79
C ALA A 21 -14.25 9.77 -26.45
N GLY A 22 -14.90 10.51 -25.56
CA GLY A 22 -14.40 10.83 -24.22
C GLY A 22 -14.58 9.71 -23.19
N ALA A 23 -15.38 8.68 -23.46
CA ALA A 23 -15.67 7.62 -22.50
C ALA A 23 -14.41 6.87 -21.98
N PRO A 24 -13.39 6.56 -22.80
CA PRO A 24 -12.16 5.93 -22.31
C PRO A 24 -11.44 6.75 -21.25
N ILE A 25 -11.42 8.08 -21.39
CA ILE A 25 -10.76 8.99 -20.43
C ILE A 25 -11.51 8.96 -19.09
N VAL A 26 -12.83 9.06 -19.11
CA VAL A 26 -13.67 9.01 -17.91
C VAL A 26 -13.51 7.65 -17.20
N LEU A 27 -13.59 6.55 -17.93
CA LEU A 27 -13.35 5.20 -17.39
C LEU A 27 -11.96 5.05 -16.80
N ALA A 28 -10.95 5.59 -17.44
CA ALA A 28 -9.58 5.56 -16.97
C ALA A 28 -9.41 6.32 -15.65
N LEU A 29 -9.99 7.49 -15.50
CA LEU A 29 -9.99 8.27 -14.26
C LEU A 29 -10.75 7.54 -13.14
N LEU A 30 -11.93 7.01 -13.43
CA LEU A 30 -12.70 6.24 -12.45
C LEU A 30 -11.93 4.99 -11.98
N CYS A 31 -11.35 4.23 -12.90
CA CYS A 31 -10.53 3.06 -12.57
C CYS A 31 -9.30 3.43 -11.76
N GLY A 32 -8.66 4.59 -12.06
CA GLY A 32 -7.53 5.11 -11.29
C GLY A 32 -7.94 5.44 -9.86
N ILE A 33 -9.04 6.16 -9.67
CA ILE A 33 -9.57 6.52 -8.34
C ILE A 33 -9.97 5.27 -7.56
N VAL A 34 -10.76 4.38 -8.17
CA VAL A 34 -11.19 3.13 -7.50
C VAL A 34 -10.01 2.26 -7.16
N GLY A 35 -9.04 2.09 -8.08
CA GLY A 35 -7.82 1.32 -7.84
C GLY A 35 -6.98 1.90 -6.71
N PHE A 36 -6.87 3.22 -6.65
CA PHE A 36 -6.17 3.93 -5.58
C PHE A 36 -6.85 3.71 -4.22
N VAL A 37 -8.17 3.90 -4.14
CA VAL A 37 -8.95 3.67 -2.91
C VAL A 37 -8.84 2.21 -2.47
N LEU A 38 -8.99 1.25 -3.38
CA LEU A 38 -8.86 -0.16 -3.07
C LEU A 38 -7.47 -0.52 -2.54
N LEU A 39 -6.40 0.03 -3.12
CA LEU A 39 -5.03 -0.23 -2.69
C LEU A 39 -4.71 0.37 -1.31
N THR A 40 -5.33 1.50 -0.97
CA THR A 40 -5.04 2.20 0.29
C THR A 40 -5.94 1.74 1.44
N GLU A 41 -7.21 1.46 1.16
CA GLU A 41 -8.23 1.25 2.20
C GLU A 41 -8.48 -0.23 2.55
N LEU A 42 -8.26 -1.16 1.59
CA LEU A 42 -8.65 -2.57 1.77
C LEU A 42 -7.93 -3.27 2.92
N ASP A 43 -6.67 -2.94 3.12
CA ASP A 43 -5.81 -3.59 4.12
C ASP A 43 -5.50 -2.67 5.32
N GLU A 44 -6.04 -1.44 5.34
CA GLU A 44 -5.77 -0.48 6.40
C GLU A 44 -6.57 -0.78 7.68
N GLU A 45 -5.89 -0.64 8.82
CA GLU A 45 -6.52 -0.86 10.13
C GLU A 45 -7.57 0.22 10.41
N ARG A 46 -8.77 -0.20 10.80
CA ARG A 46 -9.81 0.66 11.36
C ARG A 46 -9.95 0.43 12.86
N ALA A 47 -10.12 1.50 13.60
CA ALA A 47 -10.38 1.42 15.03
C ALA A 47 -11.81 0.85 15.30
N PRO A 48 -12.02 0.08 16.38
CA PRO A 48 -11.05 -0.30 17.38
C PRO A 48 -10.26 -1.56 16.99
N PHE A 49 -8.97 -1.59 17.29
CA PHE A 49 -8.21 -2.81 17.12
C PHE A 49 -7.99 -3.52 18.47
N ARG A 50 -8.12 -4.83 18.46
CA ARG A 50 -7.81 -5.69 19.60
C ARG A 50 -6.37 -6.15 19.52
N HIS A 51 -5.72 -6.30 20.63
CA HIS A 51 -4.35 -6.75 20.67
C HIS A 51 -4.13 -7.73 21.83
N SER A 52 -3.46 -8.79 21.50
CA SER A 52 -2.80 -9.70 22.45
C SER A 52 -1.29 -9.41 22.49
N SER A 53 -0.57 -10.04 23.37
CA SER A 53 0.91 -9.98 23.42
C SER A 53 1.57 -10.48 22.13
N SER A 54 0.95 -11.43 21.44
CA SER A 54 1.47 -12.09 20.24
C SER A 54 0.76 -11.75 18.94
N HIS A 55 -0.48 -11.24 19.01
CA HIS A 55 -1.30 -10.96 17.82
C HIS A 55 -1.71 -9.51 17.76
N LEU A 56 -1.77 -8.98 16.55
CA LEU A 56 -2.36 -7.69 16.22
C LEU A 56 -3.59 -7.95 15.36
N THR A 57 -4.77 -7.73 15.95
CA THR A 57 -6.05 -7.93 15.27
C THR A 57 -6.68 -6.58 15.02
N ALA A 58 -7.07 -6.31 13.78
CA ALA A 58 -7.76 -5.08 13.39
C ALA A 58 -8.91 -5.38 12.44
N HIS A 59 -9.95 -4.54 12.50
CA HIS A 59 -10.99 -4.51 11.52
C HIS A 59 -10.49 -3.77 10.27
N THR A 60 -10.60 -4.44 9.12
CA THR A 60 -10.34 -3.85 7.80
C THR A 60 -11.64 -3.79 7.01
N LEU A 61 -11.63 -3.18 5.83
CA LEU A 61 -12.81 -3.19 4.92
C LEU A 61 -13.24 -4.61 4.53
N THR A 62 -12.30 -5.56 4.52
CA THR A 62 -12.56 -6.95 4.14
C THR A 62 -12.88 -7.86 5.33
N GLY A 63 -13.04 -7.29 6.53
CA GLY A 63 -13.33 -8.01 7.76
C GLY A 63 -12.22 -7.94 8.79
N GLU A 64 -12.35 -8.74 9.84
CA GLU A 64 -11.35 -8.83 10.91
C GLU A 64 -10.13 -9.62 10.44
N ARG A 65 -8.94 -9.05 10.61
CA ARG A 65 -7.66 -9.69 10.30
C ARG A 65 -6.76 -9.69 11.51
N SER A 66 -6.10 -10.82 11.73
CA SER A 66 -5.14 -11.01 12.82
C SER A 66 -3.78 -11.44 12.26
N VAL A 67 -2.75 -10.68 12.61
CA VAL A 67 -1.36 -10.94 12.22
C VAL A 67 -0.58 -11.42 13.43
N ASP A 68 0.17 -12.53 13.30
CA ASP A 68 1.04 -13.05 14.35
C ASP A 68 2.38 -12.28 14.35
N LEU A 69 2.59 -11.51 15.44
CA LEU A 69 3.82 -10.73 15.65
C LEU A 69 5.05 -11.57 15.95
N ASN A 70 4.90 -12.84 16.33
CA ASN A 70 6.03 -13.75 16.53
C ASN A 70 6.50 -14.38 15.20
N ARG A 71 5.67 -14.35 14.16
CA ARG A 71 5.94 -14.96 12.84
C ARG A 71 5.86 -13.96 11.71
N ILE A 72 6.41 -12.76 11.92
CA ILE A 72 6.46 -11.73 10.89
C ILE A 72 7.36 -12.20 9.74
N ALA A 73 6.82 -12.26 8.53
CA ALA A 73 7.59 -12.55 7.31
C ALA A 73 8.15 -11.29 6.68
N THR A 74 7.28 -10.28 6.44
CA THR A 74 7.71 -9.04 5.79
C THR A 74 7.05 -7.82 6.38
N VAL A 75 7.80 -6.70 6.42
CA VAL A 75 7.29 -5.37 6.77
C VAL A 75 7.75 -4.37 5.70
N ARG A 76 6.80 -3.67 5.09
CA ARG A 76 7.05 -2.66 4.07
C ARG A 76 6.36 -1.35 4.45
N LEU A 77 6.95 -0.24 4.06
CA LEU A 77 6.31 1.06 4.16
C LEU A 77 5.62 1.36 2.82
N LEU A 78 4.33 1.62 2.86
CA LEU A 78 3.56 2.18 1.76
C LEU A 78 3.40 3.67 2.04
N THR A 79 3.74 4.51 1.09
CA THR A 79 3.51 5.95 1.15
C THR A 79 2.56 6.32 0.03
N THR A 80 1.42 6.86 0.39
CA THR A 80 0.43 7.44 -0.52
C THR A 80 0.39 8.94 -0.30
N PHE A 81 -0.03 9.69 -1.33
CA PHE A 81 -0.13 11.14 -1.25
C PHE A 81 -1.59 11.54 -1.35
N SER A 82 -2.05 12.31 -0.38
CA SER A 82 -3.35 12.94 -0.36
C SER A 82 -3.20 14.45 -0.30
N TYR A 83 -4.30 15.18 -0.42
CA TYR A 83 -4.31 16.64 -0.30
C TYR A 83 -3.72 17.13 1.04
N SER A 84 -3.87 16.34 2.12
CA SER A 84 -3.33 16.65 3.45
C SER A 84 -1.85 16.27 3.63
N GLY A 85 -1.20 15.70 2.60
CA GLY A 85 0.20 15.29 2.64
C GLY A 85 0.44 13.79 2.49
N PRO A 86 1.68 13.34 2.77
CA PRO A 86 2.04 11.94 2.64
C PRO A 86 1.40 11.10 3.75
N HIS A 87 0.54 10.17 3.38
CA HIS A 87 -0.02 9.16 4.26
C HIS A 87 0.88 7.91 4.25
N ARG A 88 1.22 7.40 5.44
CA ARG A 88 2.21 6.33 5.61
C ARG A 88 1.60 5.16 6.35
N THR A 89 1.51 4.04 5.67
CA THR A 89 0.97 2.79 6.18
C THR A 89 2.06 1.72 6.22
N LEU A 90 2.26 1.07 7.37
CA LEU A 90 3.16 -0.08 7.49
C LEU A 90 2.38 -1.35 7.13
N VAL A 91 2.68 -1.92 5.99
CA VAL A 91 2.10 -3.20 5.55
C VAL A 91 2.92 -4.34 6.14
N VAL A 92 2.31 -5.05 7.07
CA VAL A 92 2.86 -6.23 7.72
C VAL A 92 2.27 -7.47 7.08
N ARG A 93 3.10 -8.47 6.83
CA ARG A 93 2.67 -9.80 6.41
C ARG A 93 3.31 -10.84 7.31
N ASP A 94 2.52 -11.75 7.83
CA ASP A 94 3.01 -12.88 8.61
C ASP A 94 3.40 -14.09 7.74
N ALA A 95 3.88 -15.15 8.37
CA ALA A 95 4.26 -16.41 7.71
C ALA A 95 3.05 -17.14 7.09
N HIS A 96 1.84 -16.88 7.56
CA HIS A 96 0.59 -17.44 7.02
C HIS A 96 0.06 -16.66 5.82
N GLY A 97 0.70 -15.54 5.46
CA GLY A 97 0.31 -14.72 4.32
C GLY A 97 -0.72 -13.65 4.64
N VAL A 98 -1.19 -13.55 5.89
CA VAL A 98 -2.12 -12.51 6.31
C VAL A 98 -1.44 -11.14 6.22
N ARG A 99 -2.14 -10.17 5.63
CA ARG A 99 -1.65 -8.79 5.49
C ARG A 99 -2.50 -7.86 6.33
N LEU A 100 -1.82 -6.88 6.96
CA LEU A 100 -2.46 -5.83 7.73
C LEU A 100 -1.67 -4.52 7.55
N GLY A 101 -2.39 -3.44 7.22
CA GLY A 101 -1.85 -2.08 7.14
C GLY A 101 -1.95 -1.39 8.51
N ILE A 102 -0.84 -0.95 9.06
CA ILE A 102 -0.75 -0.32 10.38
C ILE A 102 -0.49 1.17 10.22
N THR A 103 -1.38 1.99 10.78
CA THR A 103 -1.29 3.46 10.77
C THR A 103 -1.18 4.05 12.17
N THR A 104 -1.75 3.41 13.17
CA THR A 104 -1.81 3.94 14.54
C THR A 104 -0.46 3.91 15.25
N LYS A 105 -0.17 4.94 16.07
CA LYS A 105 1.06 5.03 16.87
C LYS A 105 1.22 3.82 17.82
N ARG A 106 0.11 3.33 18.37
CA ARG A 106 0.09 2.22 19.33
C ARG A 106 0.49 0.90 18.69
N ALA A 107 -0.11 0.59 17.52
CA ALA A 107 0.23 -0.62 16.76
C ALA A 107 1.69 -0.57 16.25
N ARG A 108 2.16 0.62 15.79
CA ARG A 108 3.56 0.83 15.43
C ARG A 108 4.55 0.53 16.58
N GLY A 109 4.25 0.99 17.78
CA GLY A 109 5.08 0.72 18.95
C GLY A 109 5.20 -0.78 19.26
N LYS A 110 4.12 -1.54 19.07
CA LYS A 110 4.14 -3.00 19.24
C LYS A 110 4.92 -3.69 18.12
N LEU A 111 4.67 -3.32 16.88
CA LEU A 111 5.40 -3.85 15.74
C LEU A 111 6.91 -3.61 15.89
N ARG A 112 7.31 -2.40 16.33
CA ARG A 112 8.71 -2.08 16.61
C ARG A 112 9.32 -3.07 17.62
N ARG A 113 8.67 -3.27 18.77
CA ARG A 113 9.15 -4.22 19.80
C ARG A 113 9.22 -5.66 19.26
N ALA A 114 8.26 -6.08 18.44
CA ALA A 114 8.26 -7.40 17.83
C ALA A 114 9.46 -7.58 16.88
N ILE A 115 9.78 -6.55 16.09
CA ILE A 115 10.96 -6.59 15.19
C ILE A 115 12.26 -6.59 16.01
N GLU A 116 12.38 -5.75 17.04
CA GLU A 116 13.55 -5.74 17.94
C GLU A 116 13.78 -7.11 18.58
N LYS A 117 12.70 -7.75 19.06
CA LYS A 117 12.74 -9.13 19.58
C LYS A 117 13.15 -10.14 18.51
N ALA A 118 12.60 -10.03 17.31
CA ALA A 118 12.96 -10.92 16.19
C ALA A 118 14.42 -10.73 15.75
N ASP A 119 14.91 -9.50 15.71
CA ASP A 119 16.33 -9.20 15.43
C ASP A 119 17.26 -9.79 16.51
N ALA A 120 16.88 -9.71 17.79
CA ALA A 120 17.62 -10.35 18.89
C ALA A 120 17.60 -11.89 18.81
N ASN A 121 16.47 -12.49 18.40
CA ASN A 121 16.35 -13.94 18.21
C ASN A 121 17.12 -14.42 16.96
N ALA A 122 17.29 -13.57 15.96
CA ALA A 122 18.09 -13.91 14.77
C ALA A 122 19.56 -14.17 15.11
N ALA A 123 20.10 -13.55 16.16
CA ALA A 123 21.41 -13.87 16.70
C ALA A 123 21.50 -15.30 17.27
N ARG A 124 20.35 -15.95 17.51
CA ARG A 124 20.23 -17.33 17.99
C ARG A 124 19.85 -18.33 16.88
N GLY A 125 19.95 -17.93 15.60
CA GLY A 125 19.66 -18.79 14.45
C GLY A 125 18.19 -18.81 13.99
N VAL A 126 17.31 -17.97 14.56
CA VAL A 126 15.91 -17.87 14.12
C VAL A 126 15.81 -17.02 12.86
N PRO A 127 14.99 -17.39 11.85
CA PRO A 127 14.84 -16.61 10.62
C PRO A 127 14.42 -15.16 10.88
N ARG A 128 15.17 -14.23 10.28
CA ARG A 128 14.94 -12.80 10.43
C ARG A 128 13.80 -12.33 9.50
N PRO A 129 12.86 -11.49 9.99
CA PRO A 129 11.84 -10.89 9.14
C PRO A 129 12.46 -9.95 8.10
N ARG A 130 11.91 -9.93 6.90
CA ARG A 130 12.33 -9.00 5.84
C ARG A 130 11.68 -7.64 6.06
N VAL A 131 12.40 -6.71 6.68
CA VAL A 131 11.93 -5.35 6.94
C VAL A 131 12.60 -4.39 5.97
N SER A 132 11.82 -3.63 5.18
CA SER A 132 12.36 -2.65 4.24
C SER A 132 13.12 -1.53 4.97
N ARG A 133 14.12 -0.94 4.31
CA ARG A 133 14.91 0.17 4.88
C ARG A 133 14.03 1.34 5.30
N ALA A 134 13.04 1.69 4.48
CA ALA A 134 12.07 2.75 4.78
C ALA A 134 11.20 2.42 6.00
N ALA A 135 10.74 1.15 6.14
CA ALA A 135 9.98 0.72 7.30
C ALA A 135 10.83 0.76 8.59
N ARG A 136 12.10 0.34 8.53
CA ARG A 136 13.04 0.45 9.67
C ARG A 136 13.23 1.92 10.07
N ALA A 137 13.44 2.82 9.11
CA ALA A 137 13.59 4.25 9.38
C ALA A 137 12.31 4.85 9.97
N TYR A 138 11.14 4.48 9.45
CA TYR A 138 9.86 4.95 9.95
C TYR A 138 9.53 4.46 11.37
N LEU A 139 10.00 3.26 11.73
CA LEU A 139 9.90 2.69 13.08
C LEU A 139 10.98 3.22 14.05
N GLY A 140 11.91 4.04 13.58
CA GLY A 140 13.03 4.53 14.38
C GLY A 140 14.10 3.48 14.68
N LEU A 141 14.18 2.42 13.86
CA LEU A 141 15.17 1.34 13.96
C LEU A 141 16.38 1.55 13.04
N ALA A 142 16.37 2.61 12.23
CA ALA A 142 17.43 2.97 11.31
C ALA A 142 17.43 4.50 11.06
N PRO A 143 18.54 5.06 10.53
CA PRO A 143 18.62 6.49 10.20
C PRO A 143 17.52 6.93 9.22
N GLY A 144 17.00 8.14 9.38
CA GLY A 144 15.87 8.70 8.62
C GLY A 144 16.11 8.89 7.12
N ARG A 145 17.36 8.83 6.63
CA ARG A 145 17.70 8.96 5.20
C ARG A 145 16.92 8.01 4.30
N GLY A 146 16.70 6.76 4.75
CA GLY A 146 15.92 5.77 3.99
C GLY A 146 14.45 6.18 3.81
N LEU A 147 13.88 6.92 4.74
CA LEU A 147 12.51 7.43 4.67
C LEU A 147 12.38 8.57 3.66
N VAL A 148 13.34 9.51 3.64
CA VAL A 148 13.36 10.61 2.68
C VAL A 148 13.46 10.08 1.25
N VAL A 149 14.44 9.21 0.99
CA VAL A 149 14.62 8.58 -0.33
C VAL A 149 13.34 7.84 -0.76
N HIS A 150 12.75 7.06 0.14
CA HIS A 150 11.50 6.34 -0.16
C HIS A 150 10.35 7.30 -0.50
N THR A 151 10.19 8.39 0.24
CA THR A 151 9.12 9.37 0.00
C THR A 151 9.31 10.08 -1.35
N VAL A 152 10.55 10.47 -1.69
CA VAL A 152 10.87 11.08 -2.97
C VAL A 152 10.60 10.11 -4.13
N LEU A 153 11.08 8.87 -4.01
CA LEU A 153 10.86 7.85 -5.04
C LEU A 153 9.36 7.53 -5.22
N ALA A 154 8.61 7.44 -4.12
CA ALA A 154 7.16 7.22 -4.19
C ALA A 154 6.45 8.39 -4.88
N PHE A 155 6.83 9.63 -4.58
CA PHE A 155 6.30 10.82 -5.24
C PHE A 155 6.60 10.82 -6.74
N LEU A 156 7.85 10.59 -7.13
CA LEU A 156 8.26 10.52 -8.53
C LEU A 156 7.51 9.42 -9.28
N LEU A 157 7.37 8.24 -8.67
CA LEU A 157 6.65 7.12 -9.28
C LEU A 157 5.19 7.49 -9.55
N VAL A 158 4.50 8.08 -8.57
CA VAL A 158 3.09 8.50 -8.73
C VAL A 158 2.96 9.57 -9.79
N THR A 159 3.84 10.57 -9.78
CA THR A 159 3.82 11.68 -10.76
C THR A 159 4.08 11.18 -12.16
N ILE A 160 5.12 10.38 -12.38
CA ILE A 160 5.47 9.84 -13.69
C ILE A 160 4.36 8.92 -14.20
N SER A 161 3.87 7.99 -13.35
CA SER A 161 2.79 7.08 -13.74
C SER A 161 1.51 7.83 -14.09
N GLY A 162 1.15 8.84 -13.31
CA GLY A 162 -0.01 9.69 -13.57
C GLY A 162 0.14 10.48 -14.88
N SER A 163 1.31 11.08 -15.12
CA SER A 163 1.59 11.83 -16.36
C SER A 163 1.54 10.94 -17.59
N LEU A 164 2.16 9.76 -17.53
CA LEU A 164 2.11 8.78 -18.62
C LEU A 164 0.68 8.33 -18.91
N TYR A 165 -0.09 8.07 -17.85
CA TYR A 165 -1.48 7.65 -17.97
C TYR A 165 -2.36 8.72 -18.63
N VAL A 166 -2.26 9.98 -18.17
CA VAL A 166 -2.97 11.12 -18.76
C VAL A 166 -2.55 11.33 -20.21
N SER A 167 -1.24 11.29 -20.51
CA SER A 167 -0.74 11.45 -21.87
C SER A 167 -1.24 10.36 -22.82
N ALA A 168 -1.28 9.11 -22.34
CA ALA A 168 -1.82 7.99 -23.11
C ALA A 168 -3.34 8.17 -23.35
N ALA A 169 -4.10 8.57 -22.33
CA ALA A 169 -5.52 8.80 -22.42
C ALA A 169 -5.86 9.94 -23.43
N LEU A 170 -5.09 11.03 -23.40
CA LEU A 170 -5.26 12.16 -24.35
C LEU A 170 -4.94 11.75 -25.79
N ARG A 171 -3.89 10.96 -26.03
CA ARG A 171 -3.54 10.46 -27.37
C ARG A 171 -4.61 9.54 -27.93
N LEU A 172 -5.20 8.67 -27.09
CA LEU A 172 -6.23 7.74 -27.50
C LEU A 172 -7.61 8.41 -27.70
N GLY A 173 -7.89 9.49 -26.95
CA GLY A 173 -9.16 10.23 -27.08
C GLY A 173 -9.16 11.34 -28.14
N GLY A 174 -7.98 11.72 -28.68
CA GLY A 174 -7.82 12.76 -29.69
C GLY A 174 -7.73 12.25 -31.13
N GLN A 175 -7.88 10.93 -31.35
CA GLN A 175 -7.98 10.28 -32.66
C GLN A 175 -9.44 9.89 -32.93
#